data_0c05436a15ea76db27e397af8cfdd837
#
_entry.id   0c05436a15ea76db27e397af8cfdd837
#
_cell.length_a   1.000
_cell.length_b   1.000
_cell.length_c   1.000
_cell.angle_alpha   90.00
_cell.angle_beta   90.00
_cell.angle_gamma   90.00
#
_symmetry.space_group_name_H-M   'P 1'
#
loop_
_entity.id
_entity.type
_entity.pdbx_description
1 polymer ?
#
loop_
_entity_poly.entity_id
_entity_poly.type
_entity_poly.pdbx_seq_one_letter_code
_entity_poly.pdbx_strand_id
1 'polypeptide(L)'
;MKRSIFLIITVFLGLIGCSKTDPITNERVVIEHDPVKKARDAAARGGGLFGEFGKGNSQGTVTTNFNNSNVLWRATLKSLDFLPLLNTDYTGGIIIYDWYSQTNNPKEQIKISVQFLDNELRSDSIRVTAHKKICETSERCSNSTLDQNFANSVKESIIASARTLKIEEAKKEKK
;
A
#
# COMPACT_ATOMS: atom_id res chain seq x y z
N MET A 1 55.64 -45.82 -8.77
CA MET A 1 54.31 -46.30 -9.13
C MET A 1 53.23 -46.08 -8.05
N LYS A 2 53.47 -46.39 -6.78
CA LYS A 2 52.45 -46.20 -5.71
C LYS A 2 52.05 -44.74 -5.45
N ARG A 3 52.98 -43.79 -5.58
CA ARG A 3 52.68 -42.33 -5.39
C ARG A 3 51.79 -41.71 -6.48
N SER A 4 51.85 -42.20 -7.72
CA SER A 4 51.11 -41.74 -8.85
C SER A 4 49.63 -42.19 -8.80
N ILE A 5 49.39 -43.38 -8.27
CA ILE A 5 48.05 -43.93 -8.09
C ILE A 5 47.25 -43.16 -7.00
N PHE A 6 47.96 -42.72 -5.95
CA PHE A 6 47.32 -41.93 -4.87
C PHE A 6 46.85 -40.57 -5.34
N LEU A 7 47.59 -39.91 -6.25
CA LEU A 7 47.21 -38.62 -6.84
C LEU A 7 46.00 -38.75 -7.78
N ILE A 8 45.85 -39.85 -8.50
CA ILE A 8 44.71 -40.08 -9.38
C ILE A 8 43.44 -40.35 -8.58
N ILE A 9 43.51 -41.02 -7.45
CA ILE A 9 42.37 -41.31 -6.57
C ILE A 9 41.87 -40.04 -5.88
N THR A 10 42.76 -39.13 -5.48
CA THR A 10 42.35 -37.86 -4.86
C THR A 10 41.65 -36.89 -5.83
N VAL A 11 42.04 -36.92 -7.12
CA VAL A 11 41.36 -36.10 -8.14
C VAL A 11 39.97 -36.66 -8.50
N PHE A 12 39.78 -37.99 -8.39
CA PHE A 12 38.48 -38.60 -8.71
C PHE A 12 37.43 -38.43 -7.61
N LEU A 13 37.84 -38.18 -6.34
CA LEU A 13 36.90 -37.92 -5.22
C LEU A 13 36.36 -36.49 -5.19
N GLY A 14 36.93 -35.57 -5.98
CA GLY A 14 36.52 -34.14 -6.01
C GLY A 14 35.33 -33.80 -6.91
N LEU A 15 34.76 -34.77 -7.65
CA LEU A 15 33.68 -34.55 -8.64
C LEU A 15 32.31 -35.00 -8.16
N ILE A 16 32.10 -35.22 -6.88
CA ILE A 16 30.74 -35.43 -6.33
C ILE A 16 30.07 -34.07 -6.22
N GLY A 17 29.48 -33.61 -7.33
CA GLY A 17 28.68 -32.41 -7.37
C GLY A 17 27.49 -32.54 -6.42
N CYS A 18 27.33 -31.57 -5.49
CA CYS A 18 26.16 -31.44 -4.66
C CYS A 18 24.90 -31.21 -5.52
N SER A 19 24.15 -32.26 -5.80
CA SER A 19 22.77 -32.11 -6.30
C SER A 19 21.86 -31.89 -5.08
N LYS A 20 21.19 -30.75 -5.03
CA LYS A 20 20.13 -30.53 -4.05
C LYS A 20 18.89 -31.32 -4.45
N THR A 21 18.51 -32.25 -3.61
CA THR A 21 17.29 -33.07 -3.75
C THR A 21 16.26 -32.54 -2.76
N ASP A 22 15.01 -32.52 -3.14
CA ASP A 22 13.90 -32.09 -2.27
C ASP A 22 13.69 -33.14 -1.16
N PRO A 23 13.65 -32.76 0.13
CA PRO A 23 13.57 -33.71 1.24
C PRO A 23 12.21 -34.41 1.35
N ILE A 24 11.18 -33.95 0.62
CA ILE A 24 9.80 -34.50 0.69
C ILE A 24 9.54 -35.48 -0.46
N THR A 25 10.03 -35.21 -1.68
CA THR A 25 9.69 -36.02 -2.87
C THR A 25 10.85 -36.88 -3.37
N ASN A 26 12.07 -36.69 -2.84
CA ASN A 26 13.29 -37.40 -3.28
C ASN A 26 13.64 -37.21 -4.78
N GLU A 27 13.05 -36.22 -5.42
CA GLU A 27 13.23 -35.88 -6.82
C GLU A 27 14.31 -34.81 -7.00
N ARG A 28 15.10 -34.89 -8.08
CA ARG A 28 16.12 -33.88 -8.37
C ARG A 28 15.48 -32.56 -8.74
N VAL A 29 15.80 -31.51 -7.99
CA VAL A 29 15.39 -30.16 -8.34
C VAL A 29 16.18 -29.71 -9.56
N VAL A 30 15.54 -29.74 -10.72
CA VAL A 30 16.08 -29.16 -11.95
C VAL A 30 15.83 -27.66 -11.91
N ILE A 31 16.88 -26.87 -11.70
CA ILE A 31 16.80 -25.41 -11.76
C ILE A 31 16.70 -25.03 -13.24
N GLU A 32 15.48 -24.77 -13.70
CA GLU A 32 15.21 -24.29 -15.05
C GLU A 32 15.68 -22.84 -15.18
N HIS A 33 16.65 -22.60 -16.05
CA HIS A 33 17.21 -21.26 -16.28
C HIS A 33 16.46 -20.48 -17.40
N ASP A 34 15.37 -21.05 -17.96
CA ASP A 34 14.60 -20.36 -18.98
C ASP A 34 13.59 -19.36 -18.31
N PRO A 35 13.86 -18.03 -18.41
CA PRO A 35 13.01 -17.02 -17.82
C PRO A 35 11.61 -16.97 -18.43
N VAL A 36 11.46 -17.37 -19.70
CA VAL A 36 10.18 -17.38 -20.42
C VAL A 36 9.31 -18.54 -19.95
N LYS A 37 9.90 -19.70 -19.73
CA LYS A 37 9.18 -20.88 -19.20
C LYS A 37 8.77 -20.65 -17.75
N LYS A 38 9.65 -20.07 -16.93
CA LYS A 38 9.35 -19.69 -15.56
C LYS A 38 8.21 -18.68 -15.45
N ALA A 39 8.18 -17.68 -16.34
CA ALA A 39 7.08 -16.70 -16.42
C ALA A 39 5.77 -17.34 -16.87
N ARG A 40 5.81 -18.27 -17.82
CA ARG A 40 4.64 -19.00 -18.33
C ARG A 40 4.07 -19.96 -17.27
N ASP A 41 4.92 -20.68 -16.56
CA ASP A 41 4.51 -21.58 -15.48
C ASP A 41 3.98 -20.82 -14.28
N ALA A 42 4.52 -19.64 -13.99
CA ALA A 42 3.98 -18.72 -12.97
C ALA A 42 2.60 -18.20 -13.38
N ALA A 43 2.40 -17.81 -14.64
CA ALA A 43 1.11 -17.38 -15.16
C ALA A 43 0.07 -18.53 -15.17
N ALA A 44 0.47 -19.76 -15.49
CA ALA A 44 -0.39 -20.94 -15.49
C ALA A 44 -0.84 -21.37 -14.09
N ARG A 45 -0.02 -21.09 -13.06
CA ARG A 45 -0.37 -21.33 -11.64
C ARG A 45 -1.20 -20.19 -11.02
N GLY A 46 -1.65 -19.22 -11.81
CA GLY A 46 -2.38 -18.05 -11.34
C GLY A 46 -1.49 -16.94 -10.75
N GLY A 47 -0.18 -17.06 -10.92
CA GLY A 47 0.82 -16.06 -10.54
C GLY A 47 1.20 -15.19 -11.72
N GLY A 48 0.29 -14.37 -12.25
CA GLY A 48 0.67 -13.23 -13.08
C GLY A 48 1.36 -12.17 -12.23
N LEU A 49 1.97 -11.14 -12.84
CA LEU A 49 2.66 -10.04 -12.14
C LEU A 49 1.79 -9.40 -11.02
N PHE A 50 0.49 -9.73 -11.00
CA PHE A 50 -0.52 -9.34 -10.01
C PHE A 50 -1.31 -10.54 -9.43
N GLY A 51 -0.92 -11.78 -9.71
CA GLY A 51 -1.77 -12.98 -9.51
C GLY A 51 -1.74 -13.62 -8.13
N GLU A 52 -0.97 -13.13 -7.18
CA GLU A 52 -0.91 -13.65 -5.82
C GLU A 52 -1.68 -12.79 -4.81
N PHE A 53 -2.44 -11.80 -5.31
CA PHE A 53 -3.27 -10.92 -4.47
C PHE A 53 -4.60 -11.54 -4.02
N GLY A 54 -4.93 -12.78 -4.45
CA GLY A 54 -6.27 -13.34 -4.30
C GLY A 54 -6.41 -14.65 -3.52
N LYS A 55 -5.34 -15.32 -3.10
CA LYS A 55 -5.48 -16.61 -2.41
C LYS A 55 -4.68 -16.62 -1.11
N GLY A 56 -5.38 -16.23 -0.04
CA GLY A 56 -4.86 -16.20 1.30
C GLY A 56 -4.46 -17.57 1.83
N ASN A 57 -3.21 -17.71 2.15
CA ASN A 57 -2.75 -18.33 3.38
C ASN A 57 -1.54 -17.54 3.84
N SER A 58 -1.83 -16.60 4.71
CA SER A 58 -0.96 -15.50 5.07
C SER A 58 -0.04 -15.89 6.21
N GLN A 59 1.22 -15.88 5.93
CA GLN A 59 2.23 -15.59 6.93
C GLN A 59 3.08 -14.43 6.39
N GLY A 60 2.72 -13.20 6.78
CA GLY A 60 3.65 -12.08 6.77
C GLY A 60 3.59 -11.06 5.62
N THR A 61 2.52 -10.95 4.86
CA THR A 61 2.30 -9.74 4.05
C THR A 61 1.26 -8.89 4.75
N VAL A 62 1.67 -7.78 5.32
CA VAL A 62 0.75 -6.73 5.77
C VAL A 62 0.16 -6.08 4.51
N THR A 63 -0.77 -6.75 3.86
CA THR A 63 -1.69 -6.09 2.96
C THR A 63 -2.61 -5.26 3.83
N THR A 64 -2.27 -4.01 4.04
CA THR A 64 -3.17 -3.02 4.60
C THR A 64 -4.33 -2.85 3.64
N ASN A 65 -5.33 -3.72 3.75
CA ASN A 65 -6.60 -3.59 3.07
C ASN A 65 -7.34 -2.38 3.65
N PHE A 66 -6.99 -1.18 3.23
CA PHE A 66 -7.67 0.05 3.64
C PHE A 66 -9.16 0.05 3.29
N ASN A 67 -9.58 -0.77 2.31
CA ASN A 67 -10.87 -0.66 1.67
C ASN A 67 -12.07 -1.01 2.55
N ASN A 68 -12.03 -2.04 3.36
CA ASN A 68 -13.16 -2.42 4.20
C ASN A 68 -12.85 -2.40 5.70
N SER A 69 -11.59 -2.41 6.08
CA SER A 69 -11.19 -2.53 7.48
C SER A 69 -10.71 -1.23 8.09
N ASN A 70 -10.13 -0.30 7.31
CA ASN A 70 -9.64 0.95 7.88
C ASN A 70 -10.76 1.98 8.07
N VAL A 71 -11.17 2.12 9.31
CA VAL A 71 -12.21 3.08 9.71
C VAL A 71 -11.81 4.55 9.41
N LEU A 72 -10.51 4.88 9.48
CA LEU A 72 -9.99 6.23 9.18
C LEU A 72 -10.18 6.58 7.71
N TRP A 73 -9.91 5.64 6.81
CA TRP A 73 -10.12 5.83 5.37
C TRP A 73 -11.58 6.12 5.04
N ARG A 74 -12.49 5.29 5.55
CA ARG A 74 -13.94 5.48 5.34
C ARG A 74 -14.46 6.77 5.98
N ALA A 75 -13.96 7.11 7.17
CA ALA A 75 -14.29 8.36 7.84
C ALA A 75 -13.83 9.56 7.03
N THR A 76 -12.63 9.51 6.43
CA THR A 76 -12.11 10.60 5.61
C THR A 76 -12.99 10.83 4.39
N LEU A 77 -13.34 9.76 3.66
CA LEU A 77 -14.23 9.86 2.50
C LEU A 77 -15.60 10.41 2.89
N LYS A 78 -16.15 10.02 4.06
CA LYS A 78 -17.44 10.48 4.55
C LYS A 78 -17.39 11.94 5.06
N SER A 79 -16.31 12.33 5.71
CA SER A 79 -16.18 13.68 6.30
C SER A 79 -15.88 14.77 5.26
N LEU A 80 -15.28 14.38 4.14
CA LEU A 80 -14.85 15.29 3.08
C LEU A 80 -15.55 14.98 1.74
N ASP A 81 -16.74 14.38 1.79
CA ASP A 81 -17.53 13.98 0.62
C ASP A 81 -18.00 15.17 -0.25
N PHE A 82 -18.05 16.37 0.33
CA PHE A 82 -18.35 17.60 -0.39
C PHE A 82 -17.20 18.13 -1.26
N LEU A 83 -15.99 17.59 -1.07
CA LEU A 83 -14.82 17.97 -1.87
C LEU A 83 -14.68 17.07 -3.11
N PRO A 84 -14.37 17.63 -4.28
CA PRO A 84 -14.07 16.82 -5.45
C PRO A 84 -12.80 16.00 -5.22
N LEU A 85 -12.91 14.70 -5.47
CA LEU A 85 -11.81 13.77 -5.33
C LEU A 85 -10.91 13.86 -6.56
N LEU A 86 -9.61 14.11 -6.38
CA LEU A 86 -8.64 14.15 -7.46
C LEU A 86 -7.96 12.80 -7.66
N ASN A 87 -7.43 12.23 -6.59
CA ASN A 87 -6.71 10.97 -6.65
C ASN A 87 -6.75 10.25 -5.29
N THR A 88 -6.74 8.92 -5.36
CA THR A 88 -6.60 8.06 -4.19
C THR A 88 -5.58 6.98 -4.48
N ASP A 89 -4.54 6.92 -3.69
CA ASP A 89 -3.62 5.78 -3.65
C ASP A 89 -3.86 5.00 -2.37
N TYR A 90 -4.49 3.88 -2.55
CA TYR A 90 -4.88 3.00 -1.48
C TYR A 90 -3.69 2.27 -0.84
N THR A 91 -2.72 1.87 -1.65
CA THR A 91 -1.50 1.18 -1.20
C THR A 91 -0.54 2.15 -0.51
N GLY A 92 -0.40 3.35 -1.06
CA GLY A 92 0.38 4.42 -0.46
C GLY A 92 -0.32 5.14 0.71
N GLY A 93 -1.60 4.84 0.96
CA GLY A 93 -2.35 5.42 2.05
C GLY A 93 -2.55 6.93 1.91
N ILE A 94 -2.90 7.42 0.71
CA ILE A 94 -3.10 8.85 0.48
C ILE A 94 -4.42 9.12 -0.28
N ILE A 95 -5.13 10.16 0.17
CA ILE A 95 -6.29 10.72 -0.53
C ILE A 95 -5.99 12.18 -0.84
N ILE A 96 -6.18 12.58 -2.09
CA ILE A 96 -5.99 13.95 -2.56
C ILE A 96 -7.31 14.45 -3.12
N TYR A 97 -7.79 15.55 -2.55
CA TYR A 97 -8.95 16.29 -3.05
C TYR A 97 -8.48 17.41 -3.98
N ASP A 98 -9.29 17.73 -4.97
CA ASP A 98 -8.99 18.81 -5.92
C ASP A 98 -9.30 20.19 -5.33
N TRP A 99 -8.94 21.22 -6.07
CA TRP A 99 -9.23 22.59 -5.71
C TRP A 99 -10.74 22.84 -5.60
N TYR A 100 -11.15 23.35 -4.46
CA TYR A 100 -12.54 23.61 -4.12
C TYR A 100 -12.70 25.03 -3.58
N SER A 101 -13.74 25.74 -4.02
CA SER A 101 -14.12 27.04 -3.49
C SER A 101 -15.38 26.93 -2.66
N GLN A 102 -15.30 27.28 -1.39
CA GLN A 102 -16.41 27.21 -0.46
C GLN A 102 -17.45 28.34 -0.68
N THR A 103 -16.99 29.46 -1.18
CA THR A 103 -17.79 30.64 -1.41
C THR A 103 -17.91 30.85 -2.91
N ASN A 104 -18.71 30.42 -3.68
CA ASN A 104 -18.82 30.74 -5.13
C ASN A 104 -17.83 31.80 -5.69
N ASN A 105 -16.74 32.06 -4.98
CA ASN A 105 -15.68 32.95 -5.36
C ASN A 105 -14.54 32.14 -6.00
N PRO A 106 -14.43 32.07 -7.32
CA PRO A 106 -13.40 31.29 -8.01
C PRO A 106 -11.98 31.79 -7.74
N LYS A 107 -11.84 32.98 -7.12
CA LYS A 107 -10.55 33.58 -6.80
C LYS A 107 -9.88 32.92 -5.60
N GLU A 108 -10.62 32.25 -4.74
CA GLU A 108 -10.08 31.59 -3.56
C GLU A 108 -10.46 30.11 -3.54
N GLN A 109 -9.49 29.23 -3.55
CA GLN A 109 -9.68 27.79 -3.55
C GLN A 109 -8.78 27.11 -2.52
N ILE A 110 -9.26 26.00 -1.96
CA ILE A 110 -8.47 25.14 -1.08
C ILE A 110 -8.28 23.77 -1.72
N LYS A 111 -7.18 23.14 -1.42
CA LYS A 111 -6.84 21.75 -1.79
C LYS A 111 -6.40 21.02 -0.55
N ILE A 112 -6.96 19.85 -0.31
CA ILE A 112 -6.64 19.05 0.88
C ILE A 112 -6.04 17.71 0.45
N SER A 113 -4.99 17.27 1.15
CA SER A 113 -4.46 15.92 1.07
C SER A 113 -4.42 15.29 2.46
N VAL A 114 -4.83 14.04 2.54
CA VAL A 114 -4.82 13.25 3.77
C VAL A 114 -3.93 12.04 3.54
N GLN A 115 -2.90 11.89 4.37
CA GLN A 115 -1.99 10.76 4.37
C GLN A 115 -2.21 9.92 5.62
N PHE A 116 -2.39 8.62 5.44
CA PHE A 116 -2.54 7.64 6.52
C PHE A 116 -1.16 7.07 6.85
N LEU A 117 -0.74 7.23 8.08
CA LEU A 117 0.56 6.78 8.59
C LEU A 117 0.42 5.46 9.35
N ASP A 118 -0.77 5.20 9.90
CA ASP A 118 -1.11 4.01 10.66
C ASP A 118 -2.60 3.70 10.52
N ASN A 119 -3.00 2.48 10.90
CA ASN A 119 -4.39 2.02 10.90
C ASN A 119 -5.12 2.23 12.23
N GLU A 120 -4.40 2.67 13.25
CA GLU A 120 -4.96 2.91 14.58
C GLU A 120 -5.79 4.19 14.62
N LEU A 121 -6.85 4.17 15.44
CA LEU A 121 -7.74 5.33 15.61
C LEU A 121 -7.12 6.34 16.58
N ARG A 122 -6.08 7.01 16.13
CA ARG A 122 -5.33 8.06 16.85
C ARG A 122 -5.10 9.27 15.95
N SER A 123 -4.90 10.44 16.54
CA SER A 123 -4.68 11.68 15.79
C SER A 123 -3.33 11.75 15.06
N ASP A 124 -2.34 10.98 15.51
CA ASP A 124 -1.03 10.85 14.89
C ASP A 124 -1.00 9.83 13.75
N SER A 125 -2.03 9.00 13.62
CA SER A 125 -2.18 8.04 12.52
C SER A 125 -2.52 8.69 11.18
N ILE A 126 -2.89 9.97 11.15
CA ILE A 126 -3.18 10.71 9.92
C ILE A 126 -2.46 12.05 9.90
N ARG A 127 -2.03 12.42 8.70
CA ARG A 127 -1.47 13.74 8.40
C ARG A 127 -2.35 14.45 7.39
N VAL A 128 -2.80 15.65 7.73
CA VAL A 128 -3.58 16.51 6.83
C VAL A 128 -2.70 17.67 6.39
N THR A 129 -2.69 17.93 5.09
CA THR A 129 -2.04 19.10 4.50
C THR A 129 -3.06 19.85 3.67
N ALA A 130 -3.15 21.15 3.87
CA ALA A 130 -4.09 22.01 3.15
C ALA A 130 -3.33 23.14 2.46
N HIS A 131 -3.67 23.38 1.20
CA HIS A 131 -3.14 24.45 0.39
C HIS A 131 -4.26 25.41 0.00
N LYS A 132 -3.92 26.68 -0.04
CA LYS A 132 -4.81 27.76 -0.50
C LYS A 132 -4.25 28.35 -1.79
N LYS A 133 -5.10 28.56 -2.75
CA LYS A 133 -4.79 29.26 -3.99
C LYS A 133 -5.66 30.52 -4.05
N ILE A 134 -5.00 31.67 -4.30
CA ILE A 134 -5.68 32.95 -4.50
C ILE A 134 -5.30 33.46 -5.89
N CYS A 135 -6.29 33.77 -6.71
CA CYS A 135 -6.14 34.29 -8.06
C CYS A 135 -6.66 35.73 -8.13
N GLU A 136 -5.78 36.68 -8.46
CA GLU A 136 -6.19 38.05 -8.75
C GLU A 136 -6.85 38.15 -10.12
N THR A 137 -6.28 37.42 -11.10
CA THR A 137 -6.83 37.24 -12.45
C THR A 137 -6.75 35.75 -12.79
N SER A 138 -7.36 35.33 -13.91
CA SER A 138 -7.28 33.95 -14.40
C SER A 138 -5.86 33.42 -14.62
N GLU A 139 -4.89 34.30 -14.83
CA GLU A 139 -3.49 33.93 -15.10
C GLU A 139 -2.55 34.17 -13.93
N ARG A 140 -2.96 35.01 -12.96
CA ARG A 140 -2.11 35.37 -11.82
C ARG A 140 -2.65 34.77 -10.54
N CYS A 141 -2.16 33.62 -10.18
CA CYS A 141 -2.48 32.90 -8.95
C CYS A 141 -1.27 32.73 -8.05
N SER A 142 -1.47 32.86 -6.75
CA SER A 142 -0.49 32.53 -5.71
C SER A 142 -0.98 31.34 -4.89
N ASN A 143 -0.07 30.45 -4.55
CA ASN A 143 -0.33 29.29 -3.71
C ASN A 143 0.40 29.45 -2.37
N SER A 144 -0.28 29.09 -1.29
CA SER A 144 0.27 29.06 0.06
C SER A 144 -0.24 27.83 0.79
N THR A 145 0.52 27.37 1.79
CA THR A 145 0.02 26.34 2.72
C THR A 145 -0.83 27.01 3.77
N LEU A 146 -1.99 26.42 4.07
CA LEU A 146 -2.84 26.86 5.18
C LEU A 146 -2.16 26.56 6.51
N ASP A 147 -2.57 27.28 7.53
CA ASP A 147 -2.03 27.12 8.88
C ASP A 147 -2.33 25.73 9.47
N GLN A 148 -1.56 25.38 10.50
CA GLN A 148 -1.68 24.08 11.16
C GLN A 148 -3.03 23.95 11.90
N ASN A 149 -3.66 25.06 12.31
CA ASN A 149 -4.94 25.02 13.00
C ASN A 149 -6.05 24.50 12.07
N PHE A 150 -6.08 24.95 10.81
CA PHE A 150 -7.00 24.43 9.81
C PHE A 150 -6.79 22.93 9.58
N ALA A 151 -5.55 22.50 9.37
CA ALA A 151 -5.22 21.09 9.16
C ALA A 151 -5.62 20.22 10.37
N ASN A 152 -5.41 20.73 11.59
CA ASN A 152 -5.82 20.07 12.83
C ASN A 152 -7.34 19.97 12.96
N SER A 153 -8.08 21.02 12.62
CA SER A 153 -9.56 20.99 12.65
C SER A 153 -10.12 19.93 11.70
N VAL A 154 -9.57 19.83 10.48
CA VAL A 154 -9.96 18.78 9.52
C VAL A 154 -9.62 17.41 10.08
N LYS A 155 -8.42 17.24 10.64
CA LYS A 155 -7.98 15.97 11.27
C LYS A 155 -8.92 15.55 12.39
N GLU A 156 -9.27 16.45 13.30
CA GLU A 156 -10.19 16.17 14.41
C GLU A 156 -11.58 15.77 13.93
N SER A 157 -12.08 16.41 12.87
CA SER A 157 -13.35 16.04 12.24
C SER A 157 -13.32 14.61 11.70
N ILE A 158 -12.23 14.23 11.01
CA ILE A 158 -12.05 12.86 10.51
C ILE A 158 -12.02 11.85 11.66
N ILE A 159 -11.26 12.13 12.73
CA ILE A 159 -11.15 11.24 13.89
C ILE A 159 -12.50 11.10 14.61
N ALA A 160 -13.26 12.18 14.75
CA ALA A 160 -14.59 12.14 15.35
C ALA A 160 -15.54 11.27 14.53
N SER A 161 -15.54 11.44 13.20
CA SER A 161 -16.31 10.61 12.27
C SER A 161 -15.91 9.13 12.37
N ALA A 162 -14.61 8.84 12.45
CA ALA A 162 -14.10 7.48 12.57
C ALA A 162 -14.54 6.80 13.89
N ARG A 163 -14.56 7.53 15.00
CA ARG A 163 -15.09 7.03 16.28
C ARG A 163 -16.56 6.68 16.17
N THR A 164 -17.35 7.53 15.52
CA THR A 164 -18.78 7.27 15.29
C THR A 164 -19.00 6.03 14.46
N LEU A 165 -18.28 5.87 13.35
CA LEU A 165 -18.36 4.69 12.51
C LEU A 165 -18.00 3.42 13.28
N LYS A 166 -16.94 3.43 14.07
CA LYS A 166 -16.53 2.27 14.87
C LYS A 166 -17.59 1.88 15.91
N ILE A 167 -18.26 2.85 16.54
CA ILE A 167 -19.37 2.59 17.48
C ILE A 167 -20.58 1.98 16.75
N GLU A 168 -20.92 2.50 15.56
CA GLU A 168 -22.02 1.97 14.75
C GLU A 168 -21.76 0.52 14.31
N GLU A 169 -20.54 0.19 13.94
CA GLU A 169 -20.14 -1.18 13.58
C GLU A 169 -20.25 -2.14 14.77
N ALA A 170 -19.70 -1.75 15.91
CA ALA A 170 -19.79 -2.56 17.13
C ALA A 170 -21.24 -2.82 17.59
N LYS A 171 -22.17 -1.91 17.28
CA LYS A 171 -23.61 -2.13 17.55
C LYS A 171 -24.25 -3.11 16.56
N LYS A 172 -23.80 -3.15 15.31
CA LYS A 172 -24.30 -4.07 14.29
C LYS A 172 -23.85 -5.51 14.54
N GLU A 173 -22.63 -5.70 15.03
CA GLU A 173 -22.08 -7.02 15.36
C GLU A 173 -22.77 -7.69 16.57
N LYS A 174 -23.39 -6.89 17.45
CA LYS A 174 -24.11 -7.38 18.64
C LYS A 174 -25.58 -7.72 18.40
N LYS A 175 -26.09 -7.52 17.19
CA LYS A 175 -27.48 -7.72 16.82
C LYS A 175 -27.65 -8.96 15.91
#